data_ca185b0c92bfbe242a640472433293b5
#
_entry.id   ca185b0c92bfbe242a640472433293b5
#
_cell.length_a   1.000
_cell.length_b   1.000
_cell.length_c   1.000
_cell.angle_alpha   90.00
_cell.angle_beta   90.00
_cell.angle_gamma   90.00
#
_symmetry.space_group_name_H-M   'P 1'
#
loop_
_entity.id
_entity.type
_entity.pdbx_description
1 polymer ?
#
loop_
_entity_poly.entity_id
_entity_poly.type
_entity_poly.pdbx_seq_one_letter_code
_entity_poly.pdbx_strand_id
1 'polypeptide(L)'
;MTVDDRTLDTLTGEVVDLLQTLIRNECVNDGTPESGHETRNADVLRTVIEGPSVEVETLKVLPGRDSIVARLPGTDPHAPALMLMGHTDVVPVSPDGWKVDPFGGERIGNEIWGRGAVDMLNVTSSMAVTFRHIASSNRRYPGDIIYFGVADEEAGGGYGAKQLVRDRWDVLECDYVLTEYGGSPVVTNDGISVLLTTAEKGVCAQRIVVSGEPGHGSMPYRTDNAISKAAEIVRRIEDYDPGPRIDKLFESRIKGQGFDAELEAKLLDPGRVVEALAEMEPGLARNLHSCCHTSFSPNLISGGTKHNTIPDRVELTVDIRILPGETVHDAQQHLRDAIGPELMGSTEIEAIHDQTATESSTDSPLWSALTDAIQMTYPGARVLPSMVTGGTDARFFRERGVPSYGAGLLSADISLGEFMNRFHGHNERIDIESLRLTTKLWLDVLDRLWN
;
A
#
# COMPACT_ATOMS: atom_id res chain seq x y z
N MET A 1 18.32 -22.03 -11.95
CA MET A 1 18.44 -22.11 -13.44
C MET A 1 17.56 -21.00 -13.98
N THR A 2 18.11 -20.00 -14.62
CA THR A 2 17.33 -18.91 -15.21
C THR A 2 16.35 -19.46 -16.24
N VAL A 3 15.09 -19.05 -16.15
CA VAL A 3 14.08 -19.35 -17.15
C VAL A 3 14.54 -18.74 -18.48
N ASP A 4 14.45 -19.50 -19.58
CA ASP A 4 14.82 -18.99 -20.90
C ASP A 4 13.81 -17.94 -21.40
N ASP A 5 14.27 -17.06 -22.29
CA ASP A 5 13.46 -15.94 -22.78
C ASP A 5 12.14 -16.40 -23.45
N ARG A 6 12.14 -17.54 -24.16
CA ARG A 6 10.94 -18.04 -24.82
C ARG A 6 9.87 -18.46 -23.81
N THR A 7 10.28 -19.13 -22.74
CA THR A 7 9.37 -19.49 -21.64
C THR A 7 8.84 -18.23 -20.96
N LEU A 8 9.72 -17.26 -20.68
CA LEU A 8 9.34 -16.01 -20.05
C LEU A 8 8.36 -15.20 -20.91
N ASP A 9 8.58 -15.15 -22.23
CA ASP A 9 7.65 -14.49 -23.17
C ASP A 9 6.28 -15.17 -23.19
N THR A 10 6.23 -16.50 -23.11
CA THR A 10 4.97 -17.25 -23.01
C THR A 10 4.24 -16.90 -21.70
N LEU A 11 4.93 -16.92 -20.56
CA LEU A 11 4.35 -16.57 -19.28
C LEU A 11 3.88 -15.12 -19.25
N THR A 12 4.63 -14.21 -19.86
CA THR A 12 4.21 -12.79 -19.99
C THR A 12 2.91 -12.66 -20.78
N GLY A 13 2.73 -13.41 -21.86
CA GLY A 13 1.47 -13.45 -22.60
C GLY A 13 0.31 -13.91 -21.72
N GLU A 14 0.51 -14.96 -20.94
CA GLU A 14 -0.51 -15.47 -20.02
C GLU A 14 -0.83 -14.48 -18.89
N VAL A 15 0.17 -13.73 -18.39
CA VAL A 15 -0.04 -12.65 -17.41
C VAL A 15 -0.89 -11.54 -18.01
N VAL A 16 -0.63 -11.14 -19.27
CA VAL A 16 -1.42 -10.14 -19.98
C VAL A 16 -2.88 -10.60 -20.13
N ASP A 17 -3.12 -11.83 -20.56
CA ASP A 17 -4.47 -12.37 -20.76
C ASP A 17 -5.24 -12.45 -19.42
N LEU A 18 -4.56 -12.88 -18.36
CA LEU A 18 -5.15 -12.94 -17.03
C LEU A 18 -5.46 -11.54 -16.48
N LEU A 19 -4.51 -10.59 -16.57
CA LEU A 19 -4.70 -9.22 -16.14
C LEU A 19 -5.91 -8.57 -16.82
N GLN A 20 -6.02 -8.71 -18.16
CA GLN A 20 -7.15 -8.21 -18.91
C GLN A 20 -8.48 -8.82 -18.44
N THR A 21 -8.47 -10.11 -18.08
CA THR A 21 -9.66 -10.81 -17.56
C THR A 21 -10.07 -10.29 -16.18
N LEU A 22 -9.10 -10.13 -15.27
CA LEU A 22 -9.37 -9.63 -13.93
C LEU A 22 -9.87 -8.17 -13.95
N ILE A 23 -9.32 -7.31 -14.82
CA ILE A 23 -9.81 -5.93 -15.01
C ILE A 23 -11.29 -5.94 -15.46
N ARG A 24 -11.65 -6.79 -16.45
CA ARG A 24 -13.02 -6.88 -16.99
C ARG A 24 -14.04 -7.41 -16.00
N ASN A 25 -13.61 -8.05 -14.93
CA ASN A 25 -14.50 -8.53 -13.90
C ASN A 25 -15.05 -7.42 -12.99
N GLU A 26 -14.52 -6.20 -13.08
CA GLU A 26 -15.04 -5.02 -12.38
C GLU A 26 -15.29 -5.27 -10.88
N CYS A 27 -14.30 -5.79 -10.16
CA CYS A 27 -14.40 -6.02 -8.72
C CYS A 27 -14.23 -4.71 -7.95
N VAL A 28 -15.11 -3.75 -8.19
CA VAL A 28 -15.05 -2.40 -7.62
C VAL A 28 -15.51 -2.42 -6.16
N ASN A 29 -14.61 -2.05 -5.27
CA ASN A 29 -14.85 -1.91 -3.84
C ASN A 29 -15.02 -0.42 -3.48
N ASP A 30 -16.23 -0.03 -3.09
CA ASP A 30 -16.57 1.34 -2.67
C ASP A 30 -16.65 1.48 -1.14
N GLY A 31 -16.19 0.46 -0.41
CA GLY A 31 -16.20 0.38 1.05
C GLY A 31 -17.51 -0.15 1.64
N THR A 32 -18.53 -0.45 0.82
CA THR A 32 -19.76 -1.07 1.30
C THR A 32 -19.69 -2.60 1.30
N PRO A 33 -20.41 -3.29 2.19
CA PRO A 33 -20.44 -4.76 2.22
C PRO A 33 -20.95 -5.40 0.92
N GLU A 34 -21.78 -4.69 0.18
CA GLU A 34 -22.42 -5.14 -1.05
C GLU A 34 -21.55 -4.95 -2.30
N SER A 35 -20.45 -4.20 -2.19
CA SER A 35 -19.52 -3.93 -3.29
C SER A 35 -18.39 -4.99 -3.40
N GLY A 36 -17.40 -4.77 -4.25
CA GLY A 36 -16.23 -5.65 -4.45
C GLY A 36 -16.51 -6.77 -5.44
N HIS A 37 -17.36 -7.72 -5.10
CA HIS A 37 -17.70 -8.88 -5.94
C HIS A 37 -16.48 -9.73 -6.34
N GLU A 38 -15.49 -9.85 -5.47
CA GLU A 38 -14.22 -10.52 -5.71
C GLU A 38 -14.36 -12.02 -5.99
N THR A 39 -15.52 -12.62 -5.71
CA THR A 39 -15.84 -13.99 -6.16
C THR A 39 -15.55 -14.16 -7.65
N ARG A 40 -15.78 -13.12 -8.51
CA ARG A 40 -15.50 -13.17 -9.95
C ARG A 40 -14.00 -13.40 -10.23
N ASN A 41 -13.15 -12.65 -9.53
CA ASN A 41 -11.69 -12.78 -9.67
C ASN A 41 -11.19 -14.08 -9.00
N ALA A 42 -11.72 -14.45 -7.83
CA ALA A 42 -11.38 -15.68 -7.14
C ALA A 42 -11.69 -16.93 -8.00
N ASP A 43 -12.84 -16.96 -8.71
CA ASP A 43 -13.20 -18.06 -9.60
C ASP A 43 -12.25 -18.17 -10.80
N VAL A 44 -11.86 -17.05 -11.42
CA VAL A 44 -10.88 -17.02 -12.50
C VAL A 44 -9.52 -17.51 -11.99
N LEU A 45 -9.04 -16.97 -10.88
CA LEU A 45 -7.77 -17.34 -10.27
C LEU A 45 -7.75 -18.82 -9.90
N ARG A 46 -8.85 -19.37 -9.34
CA ARG A 46 -8.98 -20.80 -9.07
C ARG A 46 -8.69 -21.64 -10.32
N THR A 47 -9.30 -21.28 -11.44
CA THR A 47 -9.11 -21.98 -12.71
C THR A 47 -7.64 -21.97 -13.18
N VAL A 48 -6.92 -20.89 -12.88
CA VAL A 48 -5.50 -20.72 -13.24
C VAL A 48 -4.60 -21.55 -12.35
N ILE A 49 -4.81 -21.53 -11.02
CA ILE A 49 -3.87 -22.10 -10.03
C ILE A 49 -4.15 -23.55 -9.66
N GLU A 50 -5.34 -24.10 -9.96
CA GLU A 50 -5.67 -25.50 -9.67
C GLU A 50 -4.74 -26.47 -10.39
N GLY A 51 -4.31 -27.52 -9.67
CA GLY A 51 -3.45 -28.56 -10.23
C GLY A 51 -3.33 -29.79 -9.33
N PRO A 52 -2.85 -30.93 -9.84
CA PRO A 52 -2.83 -32.21 -9.11
C PRO A 52 -2.05 -32.20 -7.80
N SER A 53 -1.12 -31.27 -7.62
CA SER A 53 -0.25 -31.17 -6.44
C SER A 53 -0.53 -29.92 -5.61
N VAL A 54 -1.62 -29.23 -5.88
CA VAL A 54 -1.97 -27.94 -5.25
C VAL A 54 -3.16 -28.14 -4.34
N GLU A 55 -3.02 -27.72 -3.10
CA GLU A 55 -4.13 -27.60 -2.16
C GLU A 55 -4.79 -26.23 -2.34
N VAL A 56 -6.08 -26.19 -2.72
CA VAL A 56 -6.79 -24.94 -3.03
C VAL A 56 -8.03 -24.82 -2.16
N GLU A 57 -8.18 -23.66 -1.49
CA GLU A 57 -9.36 -23.34 -0.70
C GLU A 57 -9.89 -21.96 -1.06
N THR A 58 -11.22 -21.81 -1.14
CA THR A 58 -11.90 -20.52 -1.22
C THR A 58 -12.34 -20.11 0.18
N LEU A 59 -11.85 -18.96 0.64
CA LEU A 59 -12.14 -18.40 1.95
C LEU A 59 -13.24 -17.34 1.81
N LYS A 60 -14.40 -17.60 2.42
CA LYS A 60 -15.60 -16.76 2.30
C LYS A 60 -15.85 -16.02 3.61
N VAL A 61 -15.82 -14.70 3.56
CA VAL A 61 -16.14 -13.84 4.70
C VAL A 61 -17.55 -13.28 4.58
N LEU A 62 -17.90 -12.73 3.43
CA LEU A 62 -19.25 -12.29 3.06
C LEU A 62 -19.62 -12.85 1.68
N PRO A 63 -20.92 -12.91 1.35
CA PRO A 63 -21.33 -13.24 -0.02
C PRO A 63 -20.72 -12.24 -1.02
N GLY A 64 -20.03 -12.76 -2.03
CA GLY A 64 -19.36 -11.93 -3.04
C GLY A 64 -17.93 -11.49 -2.69
N ARG A 65 -17.50 -11.64 -1.44
CA ARG A 65 -16.17 -11.23 -0.93
C ARG A 65 -15.29 -12.47 -0.71
N ASP A 66 -15.04 -13.21 -1.77
CA ASP A 66 -14.30 -14.47 -1.71
C ASP A 66 -12.80 -14.22 -1.95
N SER A 67 -11.97 -14.73 -1.04
CA SER A 67 -10.52 -14.84 -1.23
C SER A 67 -10.16 -16.28 -1.61
N ILE A 68 -9.03 -16.46 -2.30
CA ILE A 68 -8.53 -17.78 -2.68
C ILE A 68 -7.12 -17.99 -2.17
N VAL A 69 -6.88 -19.13 -1.51
CA VAL A 69 -5.55 -19.55 -1.10
C VAL A 69 -5.20 -20.87 -1.78
N ALA A 70 -3.98 -20.98 -2.24
CA ALA A 70 -3.43 -22.21 -2.81
C ALA A 70 -2.05 -22.47 -2.23
N ARG A 71 -1.78 -23.73 -1.84
CA ARG A 71 -0.49 -24.16 -1.30
C ARG A 71 0.09 -25.26 -2.17
N LEU A 72 1.32 -25.05 -2.59
CA LEU A 72 2.18 -26.05 -3.22
C LEU A 72 3.18 -26.54 -2.17
N PRO A 73 3.04 -27.77 -1.64
CA PRO A 73 3.92 -28.28 -0.59
C PRO A 73 5.37 -28.36 -1.05
N GLY A 74 6.27 -27.95 -0.16
CA GLY A 74 7.72 -28.10 -0.29
C GLY A 74 8.19 -29.54 -0.03
N THR A 75 9.50 -29.74 -0.15
CA THR A 75 10.13 -31.07 0.09
C THR A 75 10.68 -31.23 1.51
N ASP A 76 10.83 -30.12 2.24
CA ASP A 76 11.32 -30.07 3.62
C ASP A 76 10.33 -29.29 4.49
N PRO A 77 9.62 -29.93 5.43
CA PRO A 77 8.65 -29.27 6.29
C PRO A 77 9.27 -28.25 7.28
N HIS A 78 10.60 -28.18 7.37
CA HIS A 78 11.34 -27.22 8.20
C HIS A 78 11.87 -26.03 7.39
N ALA A 79 11.77 -26.07 6.07
CA ALA A 79 12.16 -24.94 5.24
C ALA A 79 11.07 -23.85 5.29
N PRO A 80 11.46 -22.56 5.28
CA PRO A 80 10.50 -21.47 5.39
C PRO A 80 9.53 -21.42 4.21
N ALA A 81 8.26 -21.17 4.50
CA ALA A 81 7.20 -20.99 3.51
C ALA A 81 7.15 -19.55 2.98
N LEU A 82 6.99 -19.39 1.67
CA LEU A 82 6.82 -18.10 1.01
C LEU A 82 5.40 -17.92 0.48
N MET A 83 4.75 -16.83 0.87
CA MET A 83 3.45 -16.41 0.34
C MET A 83 3.63 -15.32 -0.73
N LEU A 84 2.94 -15.51 -1.86
CA LEU A 84 2.72 -14.53 -2.92
C LEU A 84 1.28 -14.02 -2.75
N MET A 85 1.12 -12.80 -2.24
CA MET A 85 -0.18 -12.23 -1.89
C MET A 85 -0.53 -11.04 -2.79
N GLY A 86 -1.74 -11.05 -3.37
CA GLY A 86 -2.23 -9.95 -4.14
C GLY A 86 -3.73 -9.75 -3.96
N HIS A 87 -4.17 -8.48 -3.82
CA HIS A 87 -5.60 -8.21 -3.74
C HIS A 87 -6.28 -8.31 -5.10
N THR A 88 -7.60 -8.46 -5.05
CA THR A 88 -8.43 -8.79 -6.21
C THR A 88 -9.53 -7.77 -6.48
N ASP A 89 -9.73 -6.84 -5.55
CA ASP A 89 -10.60 -5.67 -5.69
C ASP A 89 -9.85 -4.47 -6.28
N VAL A 90 -10.60 -3.44 -6.64
CA VAL A 90 -10.10 -2.18 -7.19
C VAL A 90 -10.98 -1.01 -6.72
N VAL A 91 -10.42 0.20 -6.62
CA VAL A 91 -11.19 1.41 -6.27
C VAL A 91 -12.17 1.83 -7.37
N PRO A 92 -13.23 2.61 -7.02
CA PRO A 92 -14.14 3.21 -7.98
C PRO A 92 -13.43 4.12 -9.00
N VAL A 93 -14.11 4.38 -10.10
CA VAL A 93 -13.64 5.28 -11.16
C VAL A 93 -14.58 6.46 -11.37
N SER A 94 -14.03 7.60 -11.80
CA SER A 94 -14.78 8.71 -12.40
C SER A 94 -14.67 8.59 -13.93
N PRO A 95 -15.68 8.12 -14.65
CA PRO A 95 -15.56 7.77 -16.08
C PRO A 95 -15.11 8.92 -16.98
N ASP A 96 -15.53 10.15 -16.66
CA ASP A 96 -15.33 11.34 -17.51
C ASP A 96 -13.85 11.70 -17.77
N GLY A 97 -12.91 11.14 -17.00
CA GLY A 97 -11.47 11.39 -17.16
C GLY A 97 -10.73 10.34 -17.98
N TRP A 98 -11.39 9.24 -18.36
CA TRP A 98 -10.75 8.14 -19.06
C TRP A 98 -10.81 8.30 -20.59
N LYS A 99 -9.71 7.92 -21.26
CA LYS A 99 -9.61 7.90 -22.73
C LYS A 99 -10.18 6.63 -23.36
N VAL A 100 -10.27 5.57 -22.57
CA VAL A 100 -10.78 4.24 -22.91
C VAL A 100 -11.70 3.75 -21.79
N ASP A 101 -12.40 2.65 -22.02
CA ASP A 101 -13.18 1.99 -20.97
C ASP A 101 -12.26 1.58 -19.80
N PRO A 102 -12.48 2.10 -18.59
CA PRO A 102 -11.64 1.78 -17.42
C PRO A 102 -11.65 0.29 -17.06
N PHE A 103 -12.66 -0.46 -17.49
CA PHE A 103 -12.77 -1.90 -17.27
C PHE A 103 -12.65 -2.72 -18.56
N GLY A 104 -12.25 -2.09 -19.68
CA GLY A 104 -12.02 -2.78 -20.95
C GLY A 104 -10.81 -3.72 -20.93
N GLY A 105 -9.80 -3.41 -20.10
CA GLY A 105 -8.53 -4.14 -20.13
C GLY A 105 -7.88 -4.08 -21.49
N GLU A 106 -7.93 -2.92 -22.17
CA GLU A 106 -7.48 -2.79 -23.54
C GLU A 106 -5.95 -2.80 -23.64
N ARG A 107 -5.45 -3.48 -24.67
CA ARG A 107 -4.04 -3.37 -25.04
C ARG A 107 -3.85 -2.25 -26.07
N ILE A 108 -3.12 -1.22 -25.69
CA ILE A 108 -2.78 -0.10 -26.56
C ILE A 108 -1.26 -0.02 -26.69
N GLY A 109 -0.75 -0.37 -27.86
CA GLY A 109 0.69 -0.49 -28.07
C GLY A 109 1.32 -1.55 -27.18
N ASN A 110 2.21 -1.13 -26.30
CA ASN A 110 2.91 -1.98 -25.36
C ASN A 110 2.38 -1.84 -23.91
N GLU A 111 1.18 -1.33 -23.72
CA GLU A 111 0.56 -1.13 -22.41
C GLU A 111 -0.81 -1.81 -22.33
N ILE A 112 -1.17 -2.27 -21.12
CA ILE A 112 -2.51 -2.72 -20.75
C ILE A 112 -3.16 -1.62 -19.94
N TRP A 113 -4.31 -1.16 -20.39
CA TRP A 113 -5.05 -0.05 -19.81
C TRP A 113 -6.27 -0.55 -19.05
N GLY A 114 -6.47 -0.03 -17.85
CA GLY A 114 -7.64 -0.31 -17.02
C GLY A 114 -7.40 -0.06 -15.54
N ARG A 115 -8.48 0.09 -14.79
CA ARG A 115 -8.44 0.16 -13.32
C ARG A 115 -7.94 -1.17 -12.77
N GLY A 116 -6.95 -1.14 -11.86
CA GLY A 116 -6.25 -2.31 -11.34
C GLY A 116 -5.02 -2.72 -12.17
N ALA A 117 -4.73 -2.03 -13.30
CA ALA A 117 -3.55 -2.35 -14.11
C ALA A 117 -2.23 -2.10 -13.37
N VAL A 118 -2.22 -1.24 -12.34
CA VAL A 118 -1.08 -0.93 -11.47
C VAL A 118 -1.37 -1.33 -10.04
N ASP A 119 -2.59 -1.15 -9.56
CA ASP A 119 -3.02 -1.41 -8.19
C ASP A 119 -4.14 -2.44 -8.14
N MET A 120 -3.84 -3.71 -7.84
CA MET A 120 -2.56 -4.41 -8.02
C MET A 120 -2.74 -5.66 -8.88
N LEU A 121 -3.76 -5.68 -9.79
CA LEU A 121 -4.09 -6.89 -10.58
C LEU A 121 -2.92 -7.34 -11.49
N ASN A 122 -1.98 -6.44 -11.85
CA ASN A 122 -0.74 -6.76 -12.54
C ASN A 122 0.14 -7.72 -11.71
N VAL A 123 0.35 -7.40 -10.44
CA VAL A 123 1.13 -8.23 -9.50
C VAL A 123 0.37 -9.52 -9.18
N THR A 124 -0.94 -9.42 -8.88
CA THR A 124 -1.84 -10.56 -8.63
C THR A 124 -1.79 -11.57 -9.78
N SER A 125 -1.88 -11.09 -11.04
CA SER A 125 -1.81 -11.93 -12.24
C SER A 125 -0.44 -12.58 -12.41
N SER A 126 0.65 -11.81 -12.25
CA SER A 126 2.02 -12.32 -12.41
C SER A 126 2.37 -13.38 -11.36
N MET A 127 1.92 -13.19 -10.12
CA MET A 127 2.07 -14.18 -9.04
C MET A 127 1.28 -15.46 -9.33
N ALA A 128 0.03 -15.36 -9.79
CA ALA A 128 -0.81 -16.51 -10.12
C ALA A 128 -0.20 -17.37 -11.26
N VAL A 129 0.26 -16.71 -12.33
CA VAL A 129 0.88 -17.39 -13.48
C VAL A 129 2.20 -18.04 -13.07
N THR A 130 3.01 -17.35 -12.25
CA THR A 130 4.27 -17.92 -11.70
C THR A 130 3.96 -19.14 -10.84
N PHE A 131 3.01 -19.04 -9.90
CA PHE A 131 2.60 -20.16 -9.05
C PHE A 131 2.18 -21.38 -9.88
N ARG A 132 1.30 -21.17 -10.86
CA ARG A 132 0.85 -22.24 -11.77
C ARG A 132 2.01 -22.85 -12.56
N HIS A 133 2.93 -22.04 -13.09
CA HIS A 133 4.09 -22.51 -13.82
C HIS A 133 4.94 -23.46 -12.96
N ILE A 134 5.22 -23.08 -11.72
CA ILE A 134 5.97 -23.91 -10.77
C ILE A 134 5.18 -25.19 -10.44
N ALA A 135 3.90 -25.09 -10.12
CA ALA A 135 3.05 -26.23 -9.79
C ALA A 135 2.97 -27.26 -10.93
N SER A 136 2.96 -26.78 -12.19
CA SER A 136 2.91 -27.62 -13.39
C SER A 136 4.27 -28.20 -13.80
N SER A 137 5.36 -27.68 -13.25
CA SER A 137 6.71 -28.17 -13.51
C SER A 137 7.05 -29.40 -12.66
N ASN A 138 8.11 -30.10 -13.04
CA ASN A 138 8.68 -31.16 -12.20
C ASN A 138 9.57 -30.60 -11.08
N ARG A 139 9.68 -29.30 -10.97
CA ARG A 139 10.50 -28.61 -9.97
C ARG A 139 9.78 -28.58 -8.63
N ARG A 140 10.52 -28.83 -7.56
CA ARG A 140 10.05 -28.69 -6.18
C ARG A 140 11.08 -27.88 -5.41
N TYR A 141 10.58 -27.00 -4.56
CA TYR A 141 11.40 -26.17 -3.67
C TYR A 141 11.43 -26.79 -2.26
N PRO A 142 12.41 -26.45 -1.43
CA PRO A 142 12.43 -26.91 -0.05
C PRO A 142 11.19 -26.48 0.73
N GLY A 143 10.87 -25.19 0.77
CA GLY A 143 9.71 -24.67 1.48
C GLY A 143 8.44 -24.65 0.65
N ASP A 144 7.31 -24.49 1.32
CA ASP A 144 6.00 -24.31 0.68
C ASP A 144 5.95 -22.98 -0.10
N ILE A 145 5.26 -23.02 -1.24
CA ILE A 145 4.89 -21.82 -1.96
C ILE A 145 3.38 -21.65 -1.81
N ILE A 146 2.95 -20.47 -1.33
CA ILE A 146 1.55 -20.14 -1.11
C ILE A 146 1.18 -19.01 -2.06
N TYR A 147 0.06 -19.15 -2.76
CA TYR A 147 -0.59 -18.05 -3.47
C TYR A 147 -1.82 -17.62 -2.68
N PHE A 148 -1.98 -16.32 -2.45
CA PHE A 148 -3.14 -15.77 -1.75
C PHE A 148 -3.73 -14.60 -2.54
N GLY A 149 -4.83 -14.86 -3.26
CA GLY A 149 -5.65 -13.83 -3.89
C GLY A 149 -6.69 -13.33 -2.90
N VAL A 150 -6.48 -12.16 -2.34
CA VAL A 150 -7.25 -11.64 -1.20
C VAL A 150 -8.28 -10.60 -1.62
N ALA A 151 -9.43 -10.59 -0.97
CA ALA A 151 -10.49 -9.61 -1.16
C ALA A 151 -10.33 -8.43 -0.19
N ASP A 152 -10.96 -7.28 -0.51
CA ASP A 152 -11.26 -6.18 0.42
C ASP A 152 -10.06 -5.33 0.87
N GLU A 153 -8.94 -5.35 0.15
CA GLU A 153 -7.78 -4.54 0.51
C GLU A 153 -8.11 -3.04 0.45
N GLU A 154 -8.73 -2.60 -0.64
CA GLU A 154 -9.07 -1.21 -0.94
C GLU A 154 -10.04 -0.56 0.07
N ALA A 155 -10.71 -1.38 0.90
CA ALA A 155 -11.53 -0.92 2.02
C ALA A 155 -10.93 -1.27 3.40
N GLY A 156 -9.66 -1.66 3.46
CA GLY A 156 -8.89 -1.90 4.68
C GLY A 156 -8.92 -3.33 5.18
N GLY A 157 -9.26 -4.31 4.36
CA GLY A 157 -9.12 -5.75 4.59
C GLY A 157 -10.07 -6.35 5.63
N GLY A 158 -11.12 -5.61 6.01
CA GLY A 158 -12.08 -6.04 7.04
C GLY A 158 -12.80 -7.34 6.70
N TYR A 159 -13.09 -7.55 5.42
CA TYR A 159 -13.67 -8.78 4.87
C TYR A 159 -12.64 -9.63 4.12
N GLY A 160 -11.37 -9.29 4.23
CA GLY A 160 -10.21 -9.93 3.59
C GLY A 160 -9.14 -10.30 4.59
N ALA A 161 -7.92 -9.81 4.37
CA ALA A 161 -6.72 -10.22 5.11
C ALA A 161 -6.85 -10.02 6.62
N LYS A 162 -7.42 -8.91 7.10
CA LYS A 162 -7.58 -8.63 8.54
C LYS A 162 -8.34 -9.75 9.26
N GLN A 163 -9.47 -10.18 8.71
CA GLN A 163 -10.28 -11.22 9.30
C GLN A 163 -9.66 -12.61 9.09
N LEU A 164 -9.17 -12.89 7.88
CA LEU A 164 -8.65 -14.20 7.51
C LEU A 164 -7.36 -14.53 8.25
N VAL A 165 -6.43 -13.59 8.42
CA VAL A 165 -5.20 -13.78 9.23
C VAL A 165 -5.54 -14.05 10.69
N ARG A 166 -6.62 -13.48 11.23
CA ARG A 166 -7.08 -13.76 12.59
C ARG A 166 -7.71 -15.14 12.71
N ASP A 167 -8.61 -15.51 11.78
CA ASP A 167 -9.54 -16.63 11.92
C ASP A 167 -9.07 -17.90 11.17
N ARG A 168 -8.23 -17.77 10.15
CA ARG A 168 -7.78 -18.83 9.26
C ARG A 168 -6.25 -18.89 9.11
N TRP A 169 -5.54 -18.60 10.20
CA TRP A 169 -4.07 -18.75 10.21
C TRP A 169 -3.62 -20.15 9.85
N ASP A 170 -4.43 -21.17 10.17
CA ASP A 170 -4.19 -22.57 9.83
C ASP A 170 -3.83 -22.81 8.35
N VAL A 171 -4.42 -22.05 7.44
CA VAL A 171 -4.14 -22.16 5.99
C VAL A 171 -3.25 -21.06 5.45
N LEU A 172 -3.10 -19.94 6.19
CA LEU A 172 -2.31 -18.77 5.79
C LEU A 172 -0.92 -18.73 6.43
N GLU A 173 -0.60 -19.65 7.35
CA GLU A 173 0.70 -19.67 8.02
C GLU A 173 1.86 -19.73 7.02
N CYS A 174 2.76 -18.75 7.13
CA CYS A 174 3.94 -18.59 6.30
C CYS A 174 5.05 -17.88 7.06
N ASP A 175 6.28 -17.98 6.53
CA ASP A 175 7.46 -17.33 7.11
C ASP A 175 7.80 -16.02 6.41
N TYR A 176 7.34 -15.84 5.16
CA TYR A 176 7.59 -14.66 4.34
C TYR A 176 6.39 -14.33 3.47
N VAL A 177 6.19 -13.03 3.21
CA VAL A 177 5.18 -12.52 2.27
C VAL A 177 5.81 -11.59 1.25
N LEU A 178 5.46 -11.76 -0.02
CA LEU A 178 5.64 -10.78 -1.09
C LEU A 178 4.28 -10.25 -1.53
N THR A 179 4.18 -8.93 -1.67
CA THR A 179 2.96 -8.25 -2.08
C THR A 179 3.27 -6.99 -2.90
N GLU A 180 2.36 -6.05 -2.98
CA GLU A 180 2.37 -4.82 -3.77
C GLU A 180 3.35 -3.73 -3.30
N TYR A 181 3.40 -2.63 -4.06
CA TYR A 181 4.13 -1.39 -3.77
C TYR A 181 5.65 -1.55 -3.72
N GLY A 182 6.25 -2.14 -4.76
CA GLY A 182 7.70 -2.21 -4.84
C GLY A 182 8.23 -2.43 -6.25
N GLY A 183 9.55 -2.33 -6.39
CA GLY A 183 10.25 -2.64 -7.63
C GLY A 183 10.40 -1.48 -8.60
N SER A 184 10.11 -0.26 -8.18
CA SER A 184 10.30 0.93 -9.02
C SER A 184 11.78 1.28 -9.11
N PRO A 185 12.37 1.30 -10.31
CA PRO A 185 13.74 1.75 -10.51
C PRO A 185 13.82 3.27 -10.46
N VAL A 186 14.83 3.78 -9.80
CA VAL A 186 15.23 5.19 -9.81
C VAL A 186 16.57 5.28 -10.53
N VAL A 187 16.56 5.85 -11.73
CA VAL A 187 17.77 6.04 -12.52
C VAL A 187 18.48 7.31 -12.06
N THR A 188 19.73 7.18 -11.66
CA THR A 188 20.57 8.27 -11.17
C THR A 188 21.87 8.32 -11.94
N ASN A 189 22.69 9.38 -11.73
CA ASN A 189 24.03 9.47 -12.33
C ASN A 189 24.97 8.34 -11.87
N ASP A 190 24.72 7.76 -10.69
CA ASP A 190 25.55 6.72 -10.07
C ASP A 190 25.03 5.30 -10.34
N GLY A 191 23.99 5.15 -11.17
CA GLY A 191 23.39 3.87 -11.52
C GLY A 191 21.90 3.79 -11.18
N ILE A 192 21.42 2.57 -10.98
CA ILE A 192 20.00 2.31 -10.67
C ILE A 192 19.86 1.97 -9.19
N SER A 193 18.87 2.58 -8.55
CA SER A 193 18.34 2.14 -7.25
C SER A 193 16.94 1.54 -7.45
N VAL A 194 16.62 0.43 -6.79
CA VAL A 194 15.30 -0.18 -6.81
C VAL A 194 14.71 -0.13 -5.41
N LEU A 195 13.52 0.47 -5.30
CA LEU A 195 12.83 0.64 -4.02
C LEU A 195 11.89 -0.55 -3.78
N LEU A 196 12.03 -1.19 -2.62
CA LEU A 196 11.13 -2.22 -2.12
C LEU A 196 10.46 -1.72 -0.84
N THR A 197 9.16 -1.91 -0.73
CA THR A 197 8.42 -1.48 0.46
C THR A 197 8.63 -2.45 1.61
N THR A 198 9.23 -1.97 2.68
CA THR A 198 9.44 -2.71 3.93
C THR A 198 8.56 -2.21 5.07
N ALA A 199 8.02 -1.00 4.93
CA ALA A 199 7.26 -0.34 5.97
C ALA A 199 6.03 0.39 5.40
N GLU A 200 5.06 0.64 6.27
CA GLU A 200 3.88 1.44 5.98
C GLU A 200 3.47 2.29 7.18
N LYS A 201 2.83 3.43 6.88
CA LYS A 201 2.29 4.29 7.94
C LYS A 201 1.04 3.67 8.55
N GLY A 202 0.84 3.94 9.84
CA GLY A 202 -0.42 3.63 10.50
C GLY A 202 -1.51 4.63 10.15
N VAL A 203 -2.77 4.19 10.17
CA VAL A 203 -3.95 5.01 9.92
C VAL A 203 -4.69 5.23 11.24
N CYS A 204 -4.57 6.42 11.81
CA CYS A 204 -5.13 6.78 13.12
C CYS A 204 -6.14 7.93 12.99
N ALA A 205 -7.22 7.74 12.21
CA ALA A 205 -8.23 8.77 12.07
C ALA A 205 -8.94 9.06 13.40
N GLN A 206 -9.08 10.34 13.72
CA GLN A 206 -9.68 10.80 14.98
C GLN A 206 -10.88 11.68 14.70
N ARG A 207 -11.95 11.48 15.49
CA ARG A 207 -13.06 12.40 15.60
C ARG A 207 -12.81 13.33 16.77
N ILE A 208 -12.93 14.64 16.53
CA ILE A 208 -12.82 15.68 17.53
C ILE A 208 -14.18 16.33 17.70
N VAL A 209 -14.75 16.27 18.89
CA VAL A 209 -16.02 16.90 19.24
C VAL A 209 -15.72 18.16 20.01
N VAL A 210 -16.16 19.30 19.48
CA VAL A 210 -15.95 20.62 20.09
C VAL A 210 -17.29 21.13 20.63
N SER A 211 -17.32 21.41 21.94
CA SER A 211 -18.51 21.86 22.66
C SER A 211 -18.50 23.37 22.86
N GLY A 212 -19.69 23.97 22.88
CA GLY A 212 -19.94 25.38 23.19
C GLY A 212 -21.27 25.57 23.90
N GLU A 213 -21.78 26.80 23.93
CA GLU A 213 -23.08 27.14 24.50
C GLU A 213 -24.02 27.64 23.42
N PRO A 214 -25.26 27.11 23.32
CA PRO A 214 -26.21 27.56 22.33
C PRO A 214 -26.71 28.98 22.67
N GLY A 215 -27.00 29.76 21.63
CA GLY A 215 -27.49 31.15 21.82
C GLY A 215 -28.19 31.72 20.59
N HIS A 216 -28.75 32.92 20.76
CA HIS A 216 -29.41 33.64 19.66
C HIS A 216 -28.37 34.37 18.81
N GLY A 217 -28.35 34.11 17.50
CA GLY A 217 -27.36 34.64 16.56
C GLY A 217 -27.27 36.17 16.46
N SER A 218 -28.29 36.90 16.93
CA SER A 218 -28.24 38.38 16.98
C SER A 218 -27.53 38.97 18.21
N MET A 219 -27.11 38.09 19.16
CA MET A 219 -26.43 38.51 20.40
C MET A 219 -25.08 37.75 20.56
N PRO A 220 -24.13 37.92 19.62
CA PRO A 220 -22.91 37.09 19.59
C PRO A 220 -21.80 37.55 20.56
N TYR A 221 -22.03 38.63 21.32
CA TYR A 221 -21.00 39.20 22.17
C TYR A 221 -20.71 38.31 23.38
N ARG A 222 -19.47 37.86 23.50
CA ARG A 222 -18.97 36.98 24.58
C ARG A 222 -19.71 35.63 24.68
N THR A 223 -20.15 35.10 23.54
CA THR A 223 -20.75 33.76 23.49
C THR A 223 -19.69 32.71 23.35
N ASP A 224 -19.96 31.53 23.85
CA ASP A 224 -19.11 30.33 23.70
C ASP A 224 -19.50 29.53 22.45
N ASN A 225 -19.02 29.99 21.28
CA ASN A 225 -19.41 29.47 19.98
C ASN A 225 -18.51 28.27 19.56
N ALA A 226 -19.11 27.10 19.42
CA ALA A 226 -18.38 25.88 19.02
C ALA A 226 -17.70 25.99 17.64
N ILE A 227 -18.31 26.69 16.66
CA ILE A 227 -17.69 26.92 15.33
C ILE A 227 -16.40 27.74 15.45
N SER A 228 -16.40 28.79 16.27
CA SER A 228 -15.21 29.63 16.45
C SER A 228 -14.06 28.86 17.08
N LYS A 229 -14.34 28.00 18.06
CA LYS A 229 -13.34 27.10 18.65
C LYS A 229 -12.85 26.05 17.64
N ALA A 230 -13.76 25.43 16.89
CA ALA A 230 -13.39 24.45 15.88
C ALA A 230 -12.50 25.04 14.78
N ALA A 231 -12.78 26.24 14.32
CA ALA A 231 -11.94 26.93 13.34
C ALA A 231 -10.53 27.20 13.88
N GLU A 232 -10.40 27.58 15.14
CA GLU A 232 -9.10 27.76 15.79
C GLU A 232 -8.36 26.42 15.96
N ILE A 233 -9.08 25.34 16.28
CA ILE A 233 -8.50 23.99 16.37
C ILE A 233 -7.97 23.54 15.02
N VAL A 234 -8.73 23.71 13.93
CA VAL A 234 -8.27 23.38 12.56
C VAL A 234 -6.99 24.13 12.24
N ARG A 235 -6.96 25.47 12.45
CA ARG A 235 -5.77 26.28 12.20
C ARG A 235 -4.55 25.79 12.98
N ARG A 236 -4.73 25.44 14.26
CA ARG A 236 -3.64 24.93 15.11
C ARG A 236 -3.14 23.56 14.66
N ILE A 237 -4.03 22.68 14.20
CA ILE A 237 -3.64 21.38 13.65
C ILE A 237 -2.85 21.55 12.36
N GLU A 238 -3.25 22.48 11.48
CA GLU A 238 -2.52 22.78 10.24
C GLU A 238 -1.14 23.41 10.50
N ASP A 239 -1.01 24.23 11.54
CA ASP A 239 0.24 24.86 11.93
C ASP A 239 1.14 23.94 12.80
N TYR A 240 0.63 22.79 13.24
CA TYR A 240 1.34 21.89 14.14
C TYR A 240 2.37 21.05 13.39
N ASP A 241 3.61 21.11 13.84
CA ASP A 241 4.70 20.28 13.36
C ASP A 241 5.20 19.38 14.50
N PRO A 242 5.03 18.05 14.40
CA PRO A 242 5.58 17.10 15.38
C PRO A 242 7.11 16.96 15.29
N GLY A 243 7.72 17.58 14.30
CA GLY A 243 9.14 17.46 13.98
C GLY A 243 9.44 16.23 13.11
N PRO A 244 10.49 16.32 12.29
CA PRO A 244 10.89 15.24 11.41
C PRO A 244 11.65 14.14 12.17
N ARG A 245 11.39 12.89 11.77
CA ARG A 245 12.17 11.74 12.21
C ARG A 245 13.04 11.23 11.04
N ILE A 246 14.35 11.46 11.17
CA ILE A 246 15.35 10.99 10.20
C ILE A 246 15.89 9.65 10.71
N ASP A 247 15.17 8.59 10.41
CA ASP A 247 15.56 7.22 10.75
C ASP A 247 16.36 6.54 9.61
N LYS A 248 16.81 5.31 9.85
CA LYS A 248 17.58 4.55 8.86
C LYS A 248 16.82 4.27 7.58
N LEU A 249 15.49 4.12 7.66
CA LEU A 249 14.64 3.89 6.49
C LEU A 249 14.60 5.13 5.60
N PHE A 250 14.35 6.30 6.19
CA PHE A 250 14.37 7.58 5.48
C PHE A 250 15.77 7.89 4.93
N GLU A 251 16.83 7.72 5.74
CA GLU A 251 18.22 7.89 5.32
C GLU A 251 18.56 7.02 4.10
N SER A 252 18.21 5.73 4.15
CA SER A 252 18.44 4.78 3.05
C SER A 252 17.76 5.26 1.76
N ARG A 253 16.48 5.67 1.88
CA ARG A 253 15.72 6.20 0.76
C ARG A 253 16.35 7.45 0.16
N ILE A 254 16.74 8.45 0.97
CA ILE A 254 17.36 9.69 0.47
C ILE A 254 18.66 9.39 -0.26
N LYS A 255 19.54 8.58 0.33
CA LYS A 255 20.81 8.16 -0.31
C LYS A 255 20.60 7.39 -1.62
N GLY A 256 19.45 6.74 -1.76
CA GLY A 256 19.08 5.99 -2.96
C GLY A 256 18.54 6.83 -4.11
N GLN A 257 18.10 8.06 -3.87
CA GLN A 257 17.46 8.91 -4.87
C GLN A 257 18.46 9.60 -5.82
N GLY A 258 19.77 9.61 -5.47
CA GLY A 258 20.80 10.26 -6.29
C GLY A 258 20.71 11.77 -6.30
N PHE A 259 20.27 12.38 -5.22
CA PHE A 259 20.36 13.82 -5.01
C PHE A 259 21.83 14.26 -4.98
N ASP A 260 22.08 15.54 -5.30
CA ASP A 260 23.42 16.08 -5.07
C ASP A 260 23.76 16.13 -3.57
N ALA A 261 25.05 16.18 -3.26
CA ALA A 261 25.53 16.07 -1.88
C ALA A 261 25.03 17.19 -0.96
N GLU A 262 24.74 18.39 -1.50
CA GLU A 262 24.22 19.51 -0.71
C GLU A 262 22.76 19.27 -0.32
N LEU A 263 21.92 18.88 -1.29
CA LEU A 263 20.51 18.56 -1.07
C LEU A 263 20.37 17.33 -0.16
N GLU A 264 21.16 16.27 -0.40
CA GLU A 264 21.18 15.09 0.48
C GLU A 264 21.49 15.47 1.93
N ALA A 265 22.51 16.29 2.15
CA ALA A 265 22.86 16.75 3.49
C ALA A 265 21.75 17.59 4.16
N LYS A 266 21.02 18.42 3.40
CA LYS A 266 19.87 19.17 3.91
C LYS A 266 18.71 18.25 4.28
N LEU A 267 18.40 17.27 3.44
CA LEU A 267 17.30 16.30 3.65
C LEU A 267 17.56 15.37 4.84
N LEU A 268 18.81 15.12 5.17
CA LEU A 268 19.22 14.28 6.32
C LEU A 268 19.43 15.07 7.62
N ASP A 269 19.29 16.40 7.58
CA ASP A 269 19.37 17.26 8.77
C ASP A 269 17.95 17.59 9.27
N PRO A 270 17.55 17.14 10.50
CA PRO A 270 16.23 17.43 11.05
C PRO A 270 15.89 18.94 11.10
N GLY A 271 16.90 19.81 11.24
CA GLY A 271 16.71 21.26 11.29
C GLY A 271 16.55 21.92 9.92
N ARG A 272 16.80 21.18 8.81
CA ARG A 272 16.84 21.72 7.44
C ARG A 272 15.96 20.98 6.44
N VAL A 273 15.45 19.82 6.81
CA VAL A 273 14.68 18.97 5.88
C VAL A 273 13.44 19.67 5.34
N VAL A 274 12.70 20.42 6.16
CA VAL A 274 11.49 21.15 5.73
C VAL A 274 11.85 22.27 4.75
N GLU A 275 12.98 22.99 4.99
CA GLU A 275 13.51 23.99 4.05
C GLU A 275 13.85 23.35 2.70
N ALA A 276 14.57 22.22 2.74
CA ALA A 276 14.94 21.49 1.53
C ALA A 276 13.73 20.99 0.73
N LEU A 277 12.72 20.46 1.41
CA LEU A 277 11.48 19.98 0.79
C LEU A 277 10.69 21.11 0.13
N ALA A 278 10.71 22.32 0.68
CA ALA A 278 10.01 23.48 0.11
C ALA A 278 10.55 23.91 -1.26
N GLU A 279 11.82 23.58 -1.57
CA GLU A 279 12.47 23.89 -2.86
C GLU A 279 12.29 22.78 -3.92
N MET A 280 11.68 21.64 -3.55
CA MET A 280 11.53 20.47 -4.42
C MET A 280 10.23 20.49 -5.22
N GLU A 281 10.13 19.55 -6.20
CA GLU A 281 8.87 19.29 -6.90
C GLU A 281 7.79 18.90 -5.87
N PRO A 282 6.59 19.53 -5.94
CA PRO A 282 5.58 19.39 -4.88
C PRO A 282 5.11 17.96 -4.59
N GLY A 283 5.03 17.07 -5.58
CA GLY A 283 4.63 15.68 -5.40
C GLY A 283 5.66 14.89 -4.61
N LEU A 284 6.93 15.00 -5.02
CA LEU A 284 8.05 14.37 -4.33
C LEU A 284 8.24 14.93 -2.93
N ALA A 285 8.15 16.27 -2.77
CA ALA A 285 8.24 16.92 -1.47
C ALA A 285 7.20 16.41 -0.48
N ARG A 286 5.93 16.33 -0.89
CA ARG A 286 4.82 15.79 -0.06
C ARG A 286 5.07 14.35 0.34
N ASN A 287 5.55 13.52 -0.59
CA ASN A 287 5.84 12.13 -0.31
C ASN A 287 7.00 12.00 0.69
N LEU A 288 8.12 12.70 0.48
CA LEU A 288 9.27 12.67 1.39
C LEU A 288 8.92 13.24 2.76
N HIS A 289 8.17 14.35 2.82
CA HIS A 289 7.66 14.90 4.08
C HIS A 289 6.86 13.84 4.85
N SER A 290 5.91 13.18 4.17
CA SER A 290 5.09 12.13 4.79
C SER A 290 5.91 10.93 5.27
N CYS A 291 7.06 10.66 4.64
CA CYS A 291 7.95 9.58 5.05
C CYS A 291 8.80 9.89 6.30
N CYS A 292 8.93 11.16 6.68
CA CYS A 292 9.70 11.54 7.88
C CYS A 292 8.88 12.31 8.93
N HIS A 293 7.56 12.50 8.73
CA HIS A 293 6.68 13.15 9.70
C HIS A 293 5.42 12.35 9.94
N THR A 294 4.93 12.35 11.17
CA THR A 294 3.51 12.07 11.43
C THR A 294 2.70 13.21 10.86
N SER A 295 1.68 12.90 10.07
CA SER A 295 0.92 13.88 9.29
C SER A 295 -0.52 13.98 9.75
N PHE A 296 -1.08 15.19 9.68
CA PHE A 296 -2.44 15.52 10.12
C PHE A 296 -3.19 16.21 8.99
N SER A 297 -4.40 15.72 8.70
CA SER A 297 -5.25 16.30 7.66
C SER A 297 -6.69 16.42 8.19
N PRO A 298 -7.14 17.64 8.57
CA PRO A 298 -8.55 17.89 8.89
C PRO A 298 -9.41 17.80 7.63
N ASN A 299 -10.14 16.68 7.45
CA ASN A 299 -10.82 16.40 6.18
C ASN A 299 -12.34 16.60 6.23
N LEU A 300 -12.96 16.50 7.42
CA LEU A 300 -14.40 16.70 7.57
C LEU A 300 -14.69 17.66 8.72
N ILE A 301 -15.67 18.53 8.52
CA ILE A 301 -16.22 19.41 9.54
C ILE A 301 -17.73 19.48 9.40
N SER A 302 -18.46 19.30 10.51
CA SER A 302 -19.91 19.46 10.55
C SER A 302 -20.36 20.11 11.83
N GLY A 303 -21.37 21.01 11.76
CA GLY A 303 -21.93 21.69 12.92
C GLY A 303 -22.88 22.81 12.57
N GLY A 304 -23.65 23.26 13.56
CA GLY A 304 -24.69 24.24 13.36
C GLY A 304 -25.96 23.68 12.73
N THR A 305 -27.13 24.25 13.06
CA THR A 305 -28.44 23.78 12.57
C THR A 305 -29.18 24.87 11.81
N LYS A 306 -28.97 26.14 12.16
CA LYS A 306 -29.68 27.27 11.58
C LYS A 306 -28.84 28.53 11.67
N HIS A 307 -28.93 29.42 10.66
CA HIS A 307 -28.12 30.63 10.55
C HIS A 307 -28.27 31.64 11.72
N ASN A 308 -29.39 31.62 12.46
CA ASN A 308 -29.67 32.52 13.57
C ASN A 308 -29.52 31.86 14.96
N THR A 309 -28.88 30.68 15.03
CA THR A 309 -28.60 29.96 16.28
C THR A 309 -27.09 29.80 16.42
N ILE A 310 -26.52 30.21 17.56
CA ILE A 310 -25.12 29.94 17.89
C ILE A 310 -25.00 28.46 18.20
N PRO A 311 -24.10 27.71 17.52
CA PRO A 311 -23.98 26.28 17.72
C PRO A 311 -23.23 25.94 19.01
N ASP A 312 -23.71 24.90 19.67
CA ASP A 312 -23.13 24.30 20.86
C ASP A 312 -22.27 23.08 20.58
N ARG A 313 -22.23 22.58 19.32
CA ARG A 313 -21.48 21.40 18.93
C ARG A 313 -20.96 21.49 17.49
N VAL A 314 -19.69 21.11 17.32
CA VAL A 314 -19.05 20.88 16.03
C VAL A 314 -18.28 19.58 16.10
N GLU A 315 -18.31 18.81 15.02
CA GLU A 315 -17.51 17.62 14.86
C GLU A 315 -16.49 17.83 13.74
N LEU A 316 -15.25 17.44 13.99
CA LEU A 316 -14.15 17.41 13.03
C LEU A 316 -13.69 15.96 12.86
N THR A 317 -13.28 15.59 11.66
CA THR A 317 -12.52 14.35 11.43
C THR A 317 -11.15 14.70 10.89
N VAL A 318 -10.12 14.20 11.57
CA VAL A 318 -8.72 14.38 11.21
C VAL A 318 -8.14 13.02 10.81
N ASP A 319 -7.67 12.90 9.56
CA ASP A 319 -6.84 11.75 9.14
C ASP A 319 -5.42 11.97 9.67
N ILE A 320 -4.93 11.02 10.46
CA ILE A 320 -3.58 11.04 11.02
C ILE A 320 -2.84 9.82 10.52
N ARG A 321 -1.64 10.07 9.96
CA ARG A 321 -0.76 8.99 9.48
C ARG A 321 0.50 8.98 10.33
N ILE A 322 0.62 7.95 11.18
CA ILE A 322 1.74 7.78 12.11
C ILE A 322 2.90 7.00 11.48
N LEU A 323 4.10 7.23 11.98
CA LEU A 323 5.31 6.53 11.55
C LEU A 323 5.49 5.20 12.30
N PRO A 324 6.23 4.21 11.75
CA PRO A 324 6.56 2.97 12.45
C PRO A 324 7.14 3.24 13.85
N GLY A 325 6.63 2.52 14.86
CA GLY A 325 7.01 2.73 16.27
C GLY A 325 6.15 3.73 17.03
N GLU A 326 5.27 4.49 16.37
CA GLU A 326 4.26 5.32 17.02
C GLU A 326 2.94 4.56 17.18
N THR A 327 2.13 5.00 18.13
CA THR A 327 0.85 4.41 18.50
C THR A 327 -0.30 5.40 18.33
N VAL A 328 -1.54 4.91 18.39
CA VAL A 328 -2.75 5.77 18.47
C VAL A 328 -2.68 6.75 19.63
N HIS A 329 -2.07 6.33 20.76
CA HIS A 329 -1.88 7.21 21.91
C HIS A 329 -0.96 8.40 21.57
N ASP A 330 0.12 8.16 20.83
CA ASP A 330 1.03 9.23 20.36
C ASP A 330 0.29 10.19 19.43
N ALA A 331 -0.50 9.67 18.46
CA ALA A 331 -1.35 10.48 17.60
C ALA A 331 -2.32 11.38 18.39
N GLN A 332 -2.97 10.83 19.41
CA GLN A 332 -3.85 11.61 20.29
C GLN A 332 -3.09 12.62 21.14
N GLN A 333 -1.86 12.31 21.56
CA GLN A 333 -1.03 13.26 22.31
C GLN A 333 -0.64 14.44 21.42
N HIS A 334 -0.23 14.20 20.19
CA HIS A 334 0.02 15.25 19.20
C HIS A 334 -1.20 16.16 19.00
N LEU A 335 -2.41 15.61 18.90
CA LEU A 335 -3.63 16.42 18.82
C LEU A 335 -3.84 17.27 20.07
N ARG A 336 -3.62 16.73 21.28
CA ARG A 336 -3.74 17.51 22.53
C ARG A 336 -2.73 18.66 22.57
N ASP A 337 -1.51 18.40 22.11
CA ASP A 337 -0.44 19.40 22.05
C ASP A 337 -0.78 20.50 21.04
N ALA A 338 -1.30 20.13 19.87
CA ALA A 338 -1.76 21.07 18.85
C ALA A 338 -2.95 21.93 19.32
N ILE A 339 -3.96 21.30 19.91
CA ILE A 339 -5.18 21.98 20.40
C ILE A 339 -4.86 22.94 21.54
N GLY A 340 -3.97 22.55 22.44
CA GLY A 340 -3.57 23.34 23.61
C GLY A 340 -4.55 23.27 24.78
N PRO A 341 -4.06 23.51 26.00
CA PRO A 341 -4.80 23.26 27.23
C PRO A 341 -6.09 24.12 27.38
N GLU A 342 -6.13 25.29 26.79
CA GLU A 342 -7.27 26.22 26.88
C GLU A 342 -8.49 25.77 26.07
N LEU A 343 -8.30 24.96 24.98
CA LEU A 343 -9.40 24.42 24.18
C LEU A 343 -9.74 22.97 24.56
N MET A 344 -8.80 22.26 25.19
CA MET A 344 -9.01 20.86 25.61
C MET A 344 -10.18 20.71 26.60
N GLY A 345 -10.49 21.71 27.43
CA GLY A 345 -11.63 21.68 28.34
C GLY A 345 -13.02 21.60 27.68
N SER A 346 -13.08 21.95 26.38
CA SER A 346 -14.30 21.87 25.53
C SER A 346 -14.15 20.89 24.36
N THR A 347 -13.19 19.99 24.41
CA THR A 347 -12.85 19.10 23.29
C THR A 347 -12.77 17.66 23.76
N GLU A 348 -13.43 16.75 23.03
CA GLU A 348 -13.31 15.29 23.17
C GLU A 348 -12.64 14.72 21.93
N ILE A 349 -11.72 13.77 22.10
CA ILE A 349 -11.00 13.10 21.01
C ILE A 349 -11.33 11.61 21.06
N GLU A 350 -11.87 11.07 19.97
CA GLU A 350 -12.24 9.65 19.83
C GLU A 350 -11.57 9.04 18.60
N ALA A 351 -10.98 7.85 18.74
CA ALA A 351 -10.44 7.11 17.62
C ALA A 351 -11.53 6.55 16.73
N ILE A 352 -11.44 6.79 15.41
CA ILE A 352 -12.29 6.16 14.39
C ILE A 352 -11.56 4.95 13.81
N HIS A 353 -10.26 5.11 13.52
CA HIS A 353 -9.35 4.06 13.08
C HIS A 353 -8.11 4.05 13.96
N ASP A 354 -7.57 2.84 14.18
CA ASP A 354 -6.42 2.60 15.07
C ASP A 354 -5.42 1.61 14.47
N GLN A 355 -5.19 1.71 13.16
CA GLN A 355 -4.25 0.83 12.47
C GLN A 355 -2.82 1.25 12.79
N THR A 356 -2.05 0.31 13.30
CA THR A 356 -0.63 0.51 13.63
C THR A 356 0.22 0.66 12.36
N ALA A 357 1.27 1.47 12.45
CA ALA A 357 2.34 1.47 11.47
C ALA A 357 3.19 0.21 11.63
N THR A 358 3.62 -0.39 10.53
CA THR A 358 4.38 -1.63 10.56
C THR A 358 5.66 -1.56 9.74
N GLU A 359 6.68 -2.33 10.14
CA GLU A 359 7.96 -2.41 9.44
C GLU A 359 8.52 -3.83 9.51
N SER A 360 9.12 -4.29 8.41
CA SER A 360 9.89 -5.53 8.32
C SER A 360 11.38 -5.24 8.29
N SER A 361 12.16 -6.02 9.03
CA SER A 361 13.63 -5.97 8.95
C SER A 361 14.11 -6.39 7.56
N THR A 362 15.15 -5.73 7.04
CA THR A 362 15.87 -6.15 5.84
C THR A 362 16.93 -7.23 6.10
N ASP A 363 17.10 -7.65 7.35
CA ASP A 363 17.98 -8.77 7.72
C ASP A 363 17.21 -10.08 7.62
N SER A 364 16.99 -10.55 6.40
CA SER A 364 16.29 -11.81 6.13
C SER A 364 16.80 -12.50 4.85
N PRO A 365 16.71 -13.83 4.77
CA PRO A 365 16.98 -14.57 3.53
C PRO A 365 16.17 -14.07 2.33
N LEU A 366 14.90 -13.71 2.53
CA LEU A 366 14.04 -13.19 1.46
C LEU A 366 14.56 -11.85 0.91
N TRP A 367 15.04 -10.93 1.76
CA TRP A 367 15.64 -9.69 1.31
C TRP A 367 16.90 -9.90 0.47
N SER A 368 17.73 -10.85 0.88
CA SER A 368 18.92 -11.23 0.11
C SER A 368 18.54 -11.82 -1.24
N ALA A 369 17.57 -12.73 -1.27
CA ALA A 369 17.06 -13.34 -2.51
C ALA A 369 16.46 -12.31 -3.48
N LEU A 370 15.70 -11.31 -2.97
CA LEU A 370 15.18 -10.18 -3.76
C LEU A 370 16.32 -9.33 -4.33
N THR A 371 17.31 -9.01 -3.50
CA THR A 371 18.46 -8.20 -3.92
C THR A 371 19.21 -8.89 -5.07
N ASP A 372 19.54 -10.15 -4.92
CA ASP A 372 20.25 -10.93 -5.93
C ASP A 372 19.43 -11.08 -7.22
N ALA A 373 18.12 -11.31 -7.10
CA ALA A 373 17.22 -11.43 -8.24
C ALA A 373 17.10 -10.10 -9.03
N ILE A 374 16.98 -8.97 -8.34
CA ILE A 374 16.94 -7.64 -8.96
C ILE A 374 18.25 -7.32 -9.68
N GLN A 375 19.38 -7.64 -9.07
CA GLN A 375 20.71 -7.39 -9.66
C GLN A 375 20.98 -8.26 -10.90
N MET A 376 20.26 -9.34 -11.12
CA MET A 376 20.34 -10.06 -12.41
C MET A 376 19.68 -9.30 -13.57
N THR A 377 18.67 -8.51 -13.28
CA THR A 377 17.98 -7.70 -14.29
C THR A 377 18.64 -6.32 -14.42
N TYR A 378 19.00 -5.71 -13.30
CA TYR A 378 19.69 -4.43 -13.22
C TYR A 378 21.06 -4.60 -12.54
N PRO A 379 22.11 -5.00 -13.28
CA PRO A 379 23.43 -5.27 -12.70
C PRO A 379 23.99 -4.05 -11.96
N GLY A 380 24.40 -4.29 -10.70
CA GLY A 380 24.91 -3.23 -9.83
C GLY A 380 23.85 -2.32 -9.21
N ALA A 381 22.57 -2.61 -9.41
CA ALA A 381 21.50 -1.85 -8.76
C ALA A 381 21.59 -1.93 -7.24
N ARG A 382 21.35 -0.79 -6.59
CA ARG A 382 21.15 -0.71 -5.13
C ARG A 382 19.70 -1.04 -4.81
N VAL A 383 19.47 -2.07 -4.01
CA VAL A 383 18.12 -2.40 -3.52
C VAL A 383 17.93 -1.77 -2.16
N LEU A 384 16.90 -0.94 -2.02
CA LEU A 384 16.73 -0.06 -0.88
C LEU A 384 15.35 -0.23 -0.27
N PRO A 385 15.27 -0.25 1.09
CA PRO A 385 14.00 -0.24 1.77
C PRO A 385 13.27 1.09 1.56
N SER A 386 11.95 1.02 1.49
CA SER A 386 11.07 2.17 1.33
C SER A 386 9.84 2.01 2.20
N MET A 387 9.10 3.11 2.38
CA MET A 387 7.84 3.15 3.11
C MET A 387 6.74 3.63 2.19
N VAL A 388 5.60 2.93 2.19
CA VAL A 388 4.35 3.44 1.62
C VAL A 388 3.64 4.32 2.65
N THR A 389 3.05 5.43 2.17
CA THR A 389 2.33 6.38 3.03
C THR A 389 0.88 6.00 3.30
N GLY A 390 0.37 5.01 2.55
CA GLY A 390 -0.88 4.28 2.78
C GLY A 390 -0.67 3.04 3.65
N GLY A 391 -1.68 2.18 3.69
CA GLY A 391 -1.61 0.84 4.28
C GLY A 391 -1.75 -0.21 3.19
N THR A 392 -1.28 -1.43 3.47
CA THR A 392 -1.46 -2.62 2.64
C THR A 392 -1.86 -3.81 3.51
N ASP A 393 -2.28 -4.91 2.92
CA ASP A 393 -2.56 -6.14 3.67
C ASP A 393 -1.32 -6.77 4.31
N ALA A 394 -0.11 -6.35 3.92
CA ALA A 394 1.15 -6.79 4.52
C ALA A 394 1.21 -6.54 6.04
N ARG A 395 0.53 -5.48 6.53
CA ARG A 395 0.48 -5.12 7.95
C ARG A 395 -0.01 -6.26 8.84
N PHE A 396 -1.01 -7.02 8.41
CA PHE A 396 -1.59 -8.09 9.22
C PHE A 396 -0.63 -9.27 9.40
N PHE A 397 0.26 -9.50 8.45
CA PHE A 397 1.34 -10.48 8.55
C PHE A 397 2.52 -9.94 9.37
N ARG A 398 2.89 -8.67 9.19
CA ARG A 398 3.93 -8.00 10.00
C ARG A 398 3.56 -7.94 11.47
N GLU A 399 2.29 -7.72 11.82
CA GLU A 399 1.77 -7.77 13.19
C GLU A 399 1.94 -9.16 13.84
N ARG A 400 2.03 -10.23 13.03
CA ARG A 400 2.38 -11.59 13.47
C ARG A 400 3.88 -11.88 13.46
N GLY A 401 4.70 -10.89 13.13
CA GLY A 401 6.15 -11.04 13.06
C GLY A 401 6.66 -11.65 11.76
N VAL A 402 5.82 -11.78 10.72
CA VAL A 402 6.19 -12.31 9.42
C VAL A 402 6.80 -11.20 8.56
N PRO A 403 8.09 -11.31 8.14
CA PRO A 403 8.69 -10.36 7.22
C PRO A 403 7.90 -10.32 5.90
N SER A 404 7.39 -9.12 5.57
CA SER A 404 6.52 -8.90 4.42
C SER A 404 7.03 -7.72 3.62
N TYR A 405 7.30 -7.92 2.33
CA TYR A 405 7.85 -6.89 1.46
C TYR A 405 6.93 -6.62 0.28
N GLY A 406 6.72 -5.31 0.01
CA GLY A 406 6.16 -4.88 -1.25
C GLY A 406 7.22 -4.95 -2.34
N ALA A 407 6.95 -5.73 -3.37
CA ALA A 407 7.91 -6.03 -4.43
C ALA A 407 7.24 -6.10 -5.80
N GLY A 408 8.05 -6.11 -6.80
CA GLY A 408 7.81 -6.17 -8.22
C GLY A 408 9.11 -5.80 -8.92
N LEU A 409 9.10 -5.69 -10.22
CA LEU A 409 10.22 -5.09 -10.96
C LEU A 409 9.68 -4.40 -12.22
N LEU A 410 9.78 -3.08 -12.22
CA LEU A 410 9.27 -2.26 -13.30
C LEU A 410 10.37 -1.93 -14.31
N SER A 411 9.96 -1.58 -15.53
CA SER A 411 10.85 -1.05 -16.55
C SER A 411 11.44 0.29 -16.12
N ALA A 412 12.73 0.49 -16.39
CA ALA A 412 13.41 1.77 -16.15
C ALA A 412 13.00 2.87 -17.14
N ASP A 413 12.19 2.54 -18.17
CA ASP A 413 11.69 3.50 -19.15
C ASP A 413 10.55 4.38 -18.59
N ILE A 414 9.97 3.98 -17.46
CA ILE A 414 8.90 4.72 -16.78
C ILE A 414 9.49 5.36 -15.52
N SER A 415 9.39 6.69 -15.43
CA SER A 415 9.83 7.38 -14.23
C SER A 415 8.97 7.03 -13.02
N LEU A 416 9.57 7.04 -11.80
CA LEU A 416 8.83 6.82 -10.55
C LEU A 416 7.64 7.78 -10.42
N GLY A 417 7.81 9.05 -10.77
CA GLY A 417 6.73 10.04 -10.71
C GLY A 417 5.57 9.73 -11.65
N GLU A 418 5.85 9.32 -12.89
CA GLU A 418 4.82 8.90 -13.82
C GLU A 418 4.09 7.65 -13.33
N PHE A 419 4.82 6.65 -12.83
CA PHE A 419 4.24 5.43 -12.27
C PHE A 419 3.32 5.74 -11.08
N MET A 420 3.78 6.55 -10.13
CA MET A 420 2.98 6.94 -8.95
C MET A 420 1.71 7.71 -9.30
N ASN A 421 1.72 8.49 -10.39
CA ASN A 421 0.53 9.21 -10.86
C ASN A 421 -0.55 8.30 -11.48
N ARG A 422 -0.24 7.03 -11.73
CA ARG A 422 -1.19 6.06 -12.28
C ARG A 422 -2.07 5.44 -11.18
N PHE A 423 -1.58 5.36 -9.94
CA PHE A 423 -2.35 4.82 -8.80
C PHE A 423 -3.62 5.63 -8.55
N HIS A 424 -4.76 4.95 -8.52
CA HIS A 424 -6.10 5.53 -8.36
C HIS A 424 -6.45 6.65 -9.36
N GLY A 425 -5.56 6.90 -10.31
CA GLY A 425 -5.69 7.95 -11.33
C GLY A 425 -6.56 7.56 -12.51
N HIS A 426 -6.85 8.53 -13.39
CA HIS A 426 -7.41 8.28 -14.70
C HIS A 426 -6.34 7.67 -15.63
N ASN A 427 -6.79 6.82 -16.55
CA ASN A 427 -5.91 6.20 -17.55
C ASN A 427 -4.80 5.36 -16.93
N GLU A 428 -5.12 4.65 -15.86
CA GLU A 428 -4.25 3.67 -15.22
C GLU A 428 -3.83 2.61 -16.23
N ARG A 429 -2.54 2.28 -16.28
CA ARG A 429 -1.97 1.36 -17.25
C ARG A 429 -0.61 0.85 -16.83
N ILE A 430 -0.27 -0.34 -17.28
CA ILE A 430 1.05 -0.97 -17.06
C ILE A 430 1.65 -1.38 -18.42
N ASP A 431 2.94 -1.21 -18.59
CA ASP A 431 3.65 -1.70 -19.75
C ASP A 431 3.96 -3.20 -19.67
N ILE A 432 4.01 -3.86 -20.82
CA ILE A 432 4.22 -5.32 -20.88
C ILE A 432 5.63 -5.70 -20.43
N GLU A 433 6.63 -4.83 -20.57
CA GLU A 433 7.97 -5.12 -20.07
C GLU A 433 7.99 -5.16 -18.54
N SER A 434 7.29 -4.27 -17.85
CA SER A 434 7.12 -4.33 -16.40
C SER A 434 6.46 -5.64 -15.95
N LEU A 435 5.45 -6.13 -16.67
CA LEU A 435 4.85 -7.46 -16.39
C LEU A 435 5.87 -8.58 -16.58
N ARG A 436 6.68 -8.52 -17.64
CA ARG A 436 7.74 -9.47 -17.94
C ARG A 436 8.81 -9.50 -16.85
N LEU A 437 9.29 -8.31 -16.46
CA LEU A 437 10.32 -8.18 -15.42
C LEU A 437 9.81 -8.63 -14.04
N THR A 438 8.57 -8.31 -13.69
CA THR A 438 7.94 -8.75 -12.44
C THR A 438 7.77 -10.27 -12.41
N THR A 439 7.31 -10.89 -13.50
CA THR A 439 7.20 -12.35 -13.61
C THR A 439 8.56 -13.03 -13.47
N LYS A 440 9.58 -12.48 -14.13
CA LYS A 440 10.96 -12.96 -14.00
C LYS A 440 11.48 -12.83 -12.56
N LEU A 441 11.18 -11.72 -11.88
CA LEU A 441 11.59 -11.51 -10.49
C LEU A 441 11.08 -12.63 -9.58
N TRP A 442 9.78 -12.98 -9.69
CA TRP A 442 9.22 -14.05 -8.86
C TRP A 442 9.96 -15.38 -9.06
N LEU A 443 10.22 -15.76 -10.31
CA LEU A 443 10.96 -16.98 -10.62
C LEU A 443 12.40 -16.96 -10.08
N ASP A 444 13.07 -15.82 -10.23
CA ASP A 444 14.44 -15.63 -9.76
C ASP A 444 14.54 -15.62 -8.22
N VAL A 445 13.56 -15.07 -7.52
CA VAL A 445 13.49 -15.08 -6.04
C VAL A 445 13.29 -16.51 -5.53
N LEU A 446 12.34 -17.25 -6.11
CA LEU A 446 12.12 -18.66 -5.74
C LEU A 446 13.38 -19.49 -5.90
N ASP A 447 14.18 -19.24 -6.95
CA ASP A 447 15.44 -19.94 -7.20
C ASP A 447 16.55 -19.63 -6.18
N ARG A 448 16.40 -18.54 -5.40
CA ARG A 448 17.44 -18.07 -4.48
C ARG A 448 17.10 -18.22 -3.01
N LEU A 449 15.81 -18.17 -2.68
CA LEU A 449 15.39 -18.12 -1.29
C LEU A 449 15.88 -19.31 -0.45
N TRP A 450 16.00 -20.48 -1.07
CA TRP A 450 16.42 -21.71 -0.38
C TRP A 450 17.80 -22.25 -0.83
N ASN A 451 18.62 -21.41 -1.48
CA ASN A 451 19.97 -21.79 -1.89
C ASN A 451 21.03 -21.32 -0.90
#